data_50e4e4e8f630faabfa87cc9878bb7ce0
#
_entry.id   50e4e4e8f630faabfa87cc9878bb7ce0
#
_cell.length_a   1.000
_cell.length_b   1.000
_cell.length_c   1.000
_cell.angle_alpha   90.00
_cell.angle_beta   90.00
_cell.angle_gamma   90.00
#
_symmetry.space_group_name_H-M   'P 1'
#
loop_
_entity.id
_entity.type
_entity.pdbx_description
1 polymer ?
#
loop_
_entity_poly.entity_id
_entity_poly.type
_entity_poly.pdbx_seq_one_letter_code
_entity_poly.pdbx_strand_id
1 'polypeptide(L)'
;MSKDNRDFFKEKKDWSEIKDTLLGAYLKPYFQKVLMTKRPIFYVDCFSGKGRFDDGKPGSPIIALDIRKDCIAQTRSENAQIDMCFIDLNYASDLELNLSSYSSCYWKPAIFSGKYEEKIIEILKTKK
;
A
#
# COMPACT_ATOMS: atom_id res chain seq x y z
N MET A 1 -0.57 -0.89 -28.91
CA MET A 1 -1.77 -1.70 -28.65
C MET A 1 -2.08 -1.68 -27.16
N SER A 2 -3.25 -1.23 -26.82
CA SER A 2 -3.64 -1.18 -25.42
C SER A 2 -4.03 -2.58 -24.93
N LYS A 3 -3.53 -2.94 -23.75
CA LYS A 3 -3.92 -4.19 -23.11
C LYS A 3 -5.12 -3.93 -22.20
N ASP A 4 -6.00 -4.91 -22.15
CA ASP A 4 -7.09 -4.91 -21.18
C ASP A 4 -6.49 -4.93 -19.78
N ASN A 5 -7.05 -4.14 -18.85
CA ASN A 5 -6.61 -4.14 -17.46
C ASN A 5 -6.72 -5.52 -16.81
N ARG A 6 -7.66 -6.35 -17.27
CA ARG A 6 -7.80 -7.72 -16.77
C ARG A 6 -6.58 -8.57 -17.08
N ASP A 7 -5.99 -8.39 -18.27
CA ASP A 7 -4.79 -9.13 -18.66
C ASP A 7 -3.58 -8.70 -17.84
N PHE A 8 -3.52 -7.42 -17.46
CA PHE A 8 -2.44 -6.90 -16.62
C PHE A 8 -2.38 -7.60 -15.27
N PHE A 9 -3.53 -7.95 -14.69
CA PHE A 9 -3.58 -8.53 -13.33
C PHE A 9 -3.59 -10.06 -13.32
N LYS A 10 -3.63 -10.73 -14.47
CA LYS A 10 -3.61 -12.21 -14.51
C LYS A 10 -2.31 -12.77 -13.99
N GLU A 11 -1.21 -12.17 -14.38
CA GLU A 11 0.11 -12.55 -13.89
C GLU A 11 0.99 -11.33 -13.78
N LYS A 12 1.95 -11.41 -12.86
CA LYS A 12 2.86 -10.30 -12.62
C LYS A 12 3.91 -10.24 -13.73
N LYS A 13 4.03 -9.08 -14.36
CA LYS A 13 5.00 -8.85 -15.42
C LYS A 13 6.40 -8.63 -14.86
N ASP A 14 7.43 -8.95 -15.63
CA ASP A 14 8.82 -8.78 -15.19
C ASP A 14 9.13 -7.35 -14.78
N TRP A 15 8.66 -6.36 -15.53
CA TRP A 15 8.89 -4.97 -15.19
C TRP A 15 8.21 -4.57 -13.88
N SER A 16 7.05 -5.16 -13.58
CA SER A 16 6.38 -4.94 -12.30
C SER A 16 7.19 -5.52 -11.15
N GLU A 17 7.81 -6.67 -11.34
CA GLU A 17 8.67 -7.26 -10.32
C GLU A 17 9.89 -6.40 -10.04
N ILE A 18 10.48 -5.82 -11.08
CA ILE A 18 11.61 -4.90 -10.92
C ILE A 18 11.18 -3.66 -10.13
N LYS A 19 10.05 -3.07 -10.50
CA LYS A 19 9.52 -1.89 -9.79
C LYS A 19 9.21 -2.21 -8.32
N ASP A 20 8.63 -3.37 -8.06
CA ASP A 20 8.28 -3.77 -6.69
C ASP A 20 9.52 -4.07 -5.86
N THR A 21 10.55 -4.65 -6.47
CA THR A 21 11.83 -4.86 -5.80
C THR A 21 12.47 -3.53 -5.42
N LEU A 22 12.42 -2.54 -6.32
CA LEU A 22 12.92 -1.20 -6.03
C LEU A 22 12.10 -0.54 -4.91
N LEU A 23 10.78 -0.68 -4.95
CA LEU A 23 9.92 -0.15 -3.88
C LEU A 23 10.33 -0.72 -2.52
N GLY A 24 10.50 -2.03 -2.43
CA GLY A 24 10.93 -2.68 -1.20
C GLY A 24 12.29 -2.20 -0.74
N ALA A 25 13.23 -2.01 -1.67
CA ALA A 25 14.59 -1.57 -1.36
C ALA A 25 14.63 -0.15 -0.78
N TYR A 26 13.71 0.72 -1.19
CA TYR A 26 13.71 2.11 -0.72
C TYR A 26 12.75 2.35 0.43
N LEU A 27 11.61 1.68 0.45
CA LEU A 27 10.53 2.00 1.38
C LEU A 27 10.90 1.65 2.82
N LYS A 28 11.49 0.49 3.03
CA LYS A 28 11.85 0.05 4.40
C LYS A 28 12.88 0.97 5.05
N PRO A 29 14.01 1.30 4.40
CA PRO A 29 14.97 2.25 4.98
C PRO A 29 14.35 3.63 5.21
N TYR A 30 13.47 4.08 4.32
CA TYR A 30 12.79 5.35 4.46
C TYR A 30 11.91 5.37 5.72
N PHE A 31 11.08 4.34 5.89
CA PHE A 31 10.23 4.24 7.08
C PHE A 31 11.06 4.19 8.35
N GLN A 32 12.14 3.42 8.35
CA GLN A 32 13.02 3.31 9.50
C GLN A 32 13.63 4.66 9.89
N LYS A 33 14.07 5.43 8.90
CA LYS A 33 14.63 6.77 9.15
C LYS A 33 13.60 7.71 9.75
N VAL A 34 12.38 7.73 9.20
CA VAL A 34 11.33 8.63 9.69
C VAL A 34 10.89 8.23 11.10
N LEU A 35 10.79 6.93 11.37
CA LEU A 35 10.42 6.45 12.70
C LEU A 35 11.47 6.84 13.75
N MET A 36 12.74 6.92 13.39
CA MET A 36 13.77 7.38 14.30
C MET A 36 13.57 8.84 14.74
N THR A 37 12.87 9.64 13.94
CA THR A 37 12.55 11.02 14.32
C THR A 37 11.30 11.11 15.20
N LYS A 38 10.67 9.99 15.49
CA LYS A 38 9.42 9.88 16.26
C LYS A 38 8.23 10.59 15.61
N ARG A 39 8.27 10.78 14.30
CA ARG A 39 7.19 11.37 13.53
C ARG A 39 6.29 10.28 12.95
N PRO A 40 4.98 10.49 12.89
CA PRO A 40 4.09 9.55 12.23
C PRO A 40 4.30 9.57 10.73
N ILE A 41 4.02 8.44 10.08
CA ILE A 41 4.12 8.28 8.64
C ILE A 41 2.71 8.10 8.09
N PHE A 42 2.40 8.77 6.99
CA PHE A 42 1.17 8.55 6.24
C PHE A 42 1.52 8.22 4.79
N TYR A 43 1.27 6.98 4.42
CA TYR A 43 1.60 6.45 3.10
C TYR A 43 0.34 6.37 2.26
N VAL A 44 0.39 6.91 1.04
CA VAL A 44 -0.75 6.88 0.11
C VAL A 44 -0.30 6.24 -1.20
N ASP A 45 -1.01 5.20 -1.61
CA ASP A 45 -0.84 4.55 -2.91
C ASP A 45 -2.02 4.93 -3.79
N CYS A 46 -1.78 5.75 -4.80
CA CYS A 46 -2.83 6.31 -5.65
C CYS A 46 -3.30 5.36 -6.76
N PHE A 47 -2.53 4.32 -7.04
CA PHE A 47 -2.84 3.36 -8.10
C PHE A 47 -2.61 1.95 -7.59
N SER A 48 -3.44 1.55 -6.65
CA SER A 48 -3.19 0.35 -5.85
C SER A 48 -3.50 -0.96 -6.57
N GLY A 49 -4.42 -0.96 -7.54
CA GLY A 49 -4.83 -2.18 -8.21
C GLY A 49 -5.56 -3.14 -7.28
N LYS A 50 -5.42 -4.43 -7.53
CA LYS A 50 -6.09 -5.47 -6.73
C LYS A 50 -5.35 -5.83 -5.43
N GLY A 51 -4.13 -5.36 -5.27
CA GLY A 51 -3.28 -5.74 -4.14
C GLY A 51 -2.50 -7.02 -4.38
N ARG A 52 -3.11 -8.00 -5.02
CA ARG A 52 -2.47 -9.27 -5.37
C ARG A 52 -2.83 -9.63 -6.80
N PHE A 53 -1.84 -10.10 -7.56
CA PHE A 53 -2.07 -10.57 -8.93
C PHE A 53 -2.79 -11.92 -8.92
N ASP A 54 -3.44 -12.27 -10.02
CA ASP A 54 -4.21 -13.52 -10.11
C ASP A 54 -3.32 -14.77 -10.00
N ASP A 55 -2.02 -14.64 -10.28
CA ASP A 55 -1.05 -15.73 -10.09
C ASP A 55 -0.56 -15.86 -8.64
N GLY A 56 -1.13 -15.07 -7.73
CA GLY A 56 -0.79 -15.11 -6.30
C GLY A 56 0.35 -14.21 -5.88
N LYS A 57 1.09 -13.61 -6.81
CA LYS A 57 2.21 -12.73 -6.48
C LYS A 57 1.72 -11.40 -5.92
N PRO A 58 2.45 -10.82 -4.94
CA PRO A 58 2.01 -9.57 -4.32
C PRO A 58 2.17 -8.38 -5.26
N GLY A 59 1.23 -7.43 -5.18
CA GLY A 59 1.35 -6.12 -5.79
C GLY A 59 1.88 -5.11 -4.78
N SER A 60 1.97 -3.84 -5.19
CA SER A 60 2.53 -2.79 -4.33
C SER A 60 1.84 -2.63 -2.96
N PRO A 61 0.50 -2.77 -2.85
CA PRO A 61 -0.12 -2.67 -1.53
C PRO A 61 0.34 -3.74 -0.54
N ILE A 62 0.46 -4.99 -0.98
CA ILE A 62 0.91 -6.09 -0.12
C ILE A 62 2.36 -5.86 0.28
N ILE A 63 3.21 -5.45 -0.66
CA ILE A 63 4.62 -5.17 -0.40
C ILE A 63 4.75 -4.06 0.65
N ALA A 64 4.00 -2.98 0.49
CA ALA A 64 4.03 -1.87 1.44
C ALA A 64 3.54 -2.28 2.83
N LEU A 65 2.48 -3.08 2.90
CA LEU A 65 1.94 -3.57 4.17
C LEU A 65 2.90 -4.51 4.88
N ASP A 66 3.59 -5.38 4.14
CA ASP A 66 4.60 -6.27 4.73
C ASP A 66 5.78 -5.46 5.28
N ILE A 67 6.20 -4.43 4.58
CA ILE A 67 7.28 -3.54 5.04
C ILE A 67 6.84 -2.80 6.30
N ARG A 68 5.60 -2.30 6.33
CA ARG A 68 5.04 -1.67 7.53
C ARG A 68 5.08 -2.60 8.73
N LYS A 69 4.63 -3.83 8.52
CA LYS A 69 4.61 -4.85 9.57
C LYS A 69 6.00 -5.09 10.14
N ASP A 70 7.00 -5.22 9.27
CA ASP A 70 8.39 -5.40 9.68
C ASP A 70 8.92 -4.20 10.45
N CYS A 71 8.65 -2.99 9.96
CA CYS A 71 9.13 -1.77 10.60
C CYS A 71 8.52 -1.58 11.99
N ILE A 72 7.22 -1.82 12.13
CA ILE A 72 6.53 -1.73 13.43
C ILE A 72 7.08 -2.76 14.40
N ALA A 73 7.34 -3.99 13.92
CA ALA A 73 7.87 -5.05 14.78
C ALA A 73 9.29 -4.79 15.24
N GLN A 74 10.09 -4.08 14.44
CA GLN A 74 11.50 -3.83 14.73
C GLN A 74 11.75 -2.52 15.48
N THR A 75 10.79 -1.60 15.48
CA THR A 75 10.97 -0.32 16.15
C THR A 75 10.89 -0.49 17.66
N ARG A 76 11.68 0.31 18.38
CA ARG A 76 11.65 0.37 19.84
C ARG A 76 10.68 1.41 20.37
N SER A 77 10.10 2.22 19.48
CA SER A 77 9.15 3.26 19.87
C SER A 77 7.76 2.66 20.07
N GLU A 78 7.18 2.86 21.24
CA GLU A 78 5.81 2.42 21.53
C GLU A 78 4.76 3.22 20.76
N ASN A 79 5.14 4.42 20.32
CA ASN A 79 4.23 5.34 19.62
C ASN A 79 4.46 5.36 18.11
N ALA A 80 5.16 4.36 17.57
CA ALA A 80 5.38 4.28 16.14
C ALA A 80 4.06 4.15 15.40
N GLN A 81 3.85 5.03 14.43
CA GLN A 81 2.61 5.06 13.66
C GLN A 81 2.92 5.16 12.18
N ILE A 82 2.45 4.17 11.43
CA ILE A 82 2.49 4.17 9.96
C ILE A 82 1.08 3.89 9.48
N ASP A 83 0.40 4.93 9.03
CA ASP A 83 -0.93 4.78 8.45
C ASP A 83 -0.81 4.66 6.94
N MET A 84 -1.64 3.82 6.35
CA MET A 84 -1.62 3.56 4.93
C MET A 84 -3.00 3.71 4.32
N CYS A 85 -3.02 4.31 3.13
CA CYS A 85 -4.22 4.53 2.36
C CYS A 85 -4.00 4.05 0.94
N PHE A 86 -4.92 3.25 0.43
CA PHE A 86 -4.85 2.69 -0.91
C PHE A 86 -6.06 3.16 -1.72
N ILE A 87 -5.80 3.71 -2.89
CA ILE A 87 -6.84 4.25 -3.76
C ILE A 87 -6.82 3.50 -5.08
N ASP A 88 -7.97 3.06 -5.55
CA ASP A 88 -8.09 2.50 -6.88
C ASP A 88 -9.45 2.83 -7.48
N LEU A 89 -9.47 3.06 -8.80
CA LEU A 89 -10.69 3.43 -9.51
C LEU A 89 -11.64 2.26 -9.67
N ASN A 90 -11.12 1.06 -9.98
CA ASN A 90 -11.93 -0.06 -10.41
C ASN A 90 -11.89 -1.29 -9.52
N TYR A 91 -10.86 -1.44 -8.70
CA TYR A 91 -10.58 -2.70 -8.01
C TYR A 91 -10.61 -2.60 -6.48
N ALA A 92 -11.30 -1.60 -5.93
CA ALA A 92 -11.34 -1.39 -4.48
C ALA A 92 -11.92 -2.61 -3.74
N SER A 93 -12.92 -3.28 -4.31
CA SER A 93 -13.51 -4.48 -3.69
C SER A 93 -12.53 -5.64 -3.64
N ASP A 94 -11.79 -5.88 -4.75
CA ASP A 94 -10.74 -6.91 -4.78
C ASP A 94 -9.63 -6.57 -3.79
N LEU A 95 -9.28 -5.29 -3.71
CA LEU A 95 -8.25 -4.80 -2.82
C LEU A 95 -8.63 -5.04 -1.36
N GLU A 96 -9.87 -4.73 -0.97
CA GLU A 96 -10.35 -4.99 0.39
C GLU A 96 -10.23 -6.46 0.76
N LEU A 97 -10.63 -7.34 -0.16
CA LEU A 97 -10.56 -8.78 0.07
C LEU A 97 -9.10 -9.23 0.23
N ASN A 98 -8.23 -8.78 -0.67
CA ASN A 98 -6.83 -9.20 -0.67
C ASN A 98 -6.03 -8.62 0.52
N LEU A 99 -6.47 -7.49 1.08
CA LEU A 99 -5.80 -6.86 2.21
C LEU A 99 -6.46 -7.18 3.55
N SER A 100 -7.50 -8.02 3.58
CA SER A 100 -8.26 -8.30 4.81
C SER A 100 -7.40 -8.88 5.92
N SER A 101 -6.39 -9.67 5.59
CA SER A 101 -5.50 -10.28 6.59
C SER A 101 -4.63 -9.26 7.32
N TYR A 102 -4.51 -8.04 6.81
CA TYR A 102 -3.73 -6.97 7.44
C TYR A 102 -4.57 -6.11 8.39
N SER A 103 -5.87 -6.37 8.44
CA SER A 103 -6.78 -5.64 9.33
C SER A 103 -6.85 -6.30 10.70
N SER A 104 -6.83 -5.49 11.75
CA SER A 104 -6.97 -5.98 13.12
C SER A 104 -7.94 -5.06 13.87
N CYS A 105 -8.23 -5.39 15.13
CA CYS A 105 -9.08 -4.53 15.95
C CYS A 105 -8.40 -3.20 16.32
N TYR A 106 -7.08 -3.11 16.15
CA TYR A 106 -6.30 -1.91 16.50
C TYR A 106 -5.90 -1.08 15.30
N TRP A 107 -5.82 -1.69 14.12
CA TRP A 107 -5.36 -0.98 12.93
C TRP A 107 -5.85 -1.68 11.66
N LYS A 108 -6.16 -0.90 10.66
CA LYS A 108 -6.49 -1.43 9.32
C LYS A 108 -6.05 -0.42 8.26
N PRO A 109 -5.68 -0.90 7.06
CA PRO A 109 -5.43 0.02 5.95
C PRO A 109 -6.72 0.68 5.49
N ALA A 110 -6.65 1.93 5.09
CA ALA A 110 -7.79 2.63 4.51
C ALA A 110 -7.83 2.38 3.00
N ILE A 111 -9.01 2.05 2.48
CA ILE A 111 -9.19 1.76 1.06
C ILE A 111 -10.28 2.65 0.51
N PHE A 112 -9.98 3.36 -0.57
CA PHE A 112 -10.93 4.28 -1.21
C PHE A 112 -11.13 3.90 -2.67
N SER A 113 -12.38 3.95 -3.11
CA SER A 113 -12.75 3.75 -4.50
C SER A 113 -12.96 5.11 -5.16
N GLY A 114 -12.33 5.34 -6.31
CA GLY A 114 -12.50 6.56 -7.06
C GLY A 114 -11.22 7.07 -7.68
N LYS A 115 -11.32 8.25 -8.27
CA LYS A 115 -10.16 8.90 -8.88
C LYS A 115 -9.24 9.45 -7.79
N TYR A 116 -7.95 9.21 -7.94
CA TYR A 116 -7.00 9.63 -6.91
C TYR A 116 -6.98 11.14 -6.70
N GLU A 117 -7.21 11.93 -7.76
CA GLU A 117 -7.20 13.39 -7.67
C GLU A 117 -8.28 13.90 -6.70
N GLU A 118 -9.45 13.27 -6.71
CA GLU A 118 -10.55 13.64 -5.83
C GLU A 118 -10.33 13.11 -4.42
N LYS A 119 -9.91 11.87 -4.30
CA LYS A 119 -9.76 11.20 -3.01
C LYS A 119 -8.60 11.74 -2.20
N ILE A 120 -7.50 12.07 -2.85
CA ILE A 120 -6.33 12.58 -2.12
C ILE A 120 -6.63 13.92 -1.45
N ILE A 121 -7.43 14.78 -2.10
CA ILE A 121 -7.84 16.05 -1.49
C ILE A 121 -8.68 15.81 -0.24
N GLU A 122 -9.65 14.90 -0.31
CA GLU A 122 -10.48 14.53 0.84
C GLU A 122 -9.63 14.00 1.99
N ILE A 123 -8.70 13.10 1.69
CA ILE A 123 -7.85 12.47 2.68
C ILE A 123 -6.96 13.50 3.37
N LEU A 124 -6.34 14.39 2.60
CA LEU A 124 -5.46 15.41 3.17
C LEU A 124 -6.21 16.41 4.05
N LYS A 125 -7.47 16.69 3.74
CA LYS A 125 -8.30 17.56 4.57
C LYS A 125 -8.57 16.96 5.94
N THR A 126 -8.66 15.64 6.03
CA THR A 126 -8.93 14.96 7.32
C THR A 126 -7.68 14.78 8.16
N LYS A 127 -6.50 15.01 7.61
CA LYS A 127 -5.20 14.76 8.28
C LYS A 127 -4.53 16.01 8.86
N LYS A 128 -5.28 17.03 9.07
CA LYS A 128 -4.73 18.24 9.71
C LYS A 128 -4.45 18.03 11.19
#